data_bae4f8caa6f29c02c60d538fcbc1b991
#
_entry.id   bae4f8caa6f29c02c60d538fcbc1b991
#
_cell.length_a   1.000
_cell.length_b   1.000
_cell.length_c   1.000
_cell.angle_alpha   90.00
_cell.angle_beta   90.00
_cell.angle_gamma   90.00
#
_symmetry.space_group_name_H-M   'P 1'
#
loop_
_entity.id
_entity.type
_entity.pdbx_description
1 polymer ?
#
loop_
_entity_poly.entity_id
_entity_poly.type
_entity_poly.pdbx_seq_one_letter_code
_entity_poly.pdbx_strand_id
1 'polypeptide(L)'
;RQMCIRDRHRINKSPYIFQTYGYAIENFHCFADSLHEVCVQATLNDRHILDFPAFLKRYSQIAYPLFLWNVWFYRQHDTHTFPMYDFNACVRLQEINLRHPYRSLDEMQKTVSAKLSELQARFPRYIDRVEQLGTELERLGLTPDNTYLYIQGHHIMDCVVLKILIPVCTVLRREREQEIKRLAEHNEQFRNELTGYENSQVNVSVMLKKNSGYKNLYLYQWLKEDIMEFLEREEQSRR
;
A
#
# COMPACT_ATOMS: atom_id res chain seq x y z
N ARG A 1 -9.35 -15.47 3.01
CA ARG A 1 -9.13 -14.56 4.16
C ARG A 1 -10.15 -13.45 4.07
N GLN A 2 -11.13 -13.45 4.96
CA GLN A 2 -12.14 -12.39 5.03
C GLN A 2 -11.46 -11.09 5.40
N MET A 3 -11.83 -9.99 4.70
CA MET A 3 -11.48 -8.66 5.14
C MET A 3 -12.11 -8.41 6.50
N CYS A 4 -11.27 -8.33 7.52
CA CYS A 4 -11.66 -8.16 8.90
C CYS A 4 -11.85 -6.70 9.24
N ILE A 5 -12.71 -6.02 8.47
CA ILE A 5 -13.18 -4.70 8.79
C ILE A 5 -14.49 -4.89 9.56
N ARG A 6 -14.38 -5.25 10.81
CA ARG A 6 -15.54 -5.34 11.69
C ARG A 6 -15.13 -4.96 13.11
N ASP A 7 -15.70 -3.86 13.59
CA ASP A 7 -15.86 -3.46 15.00
C ASP A 7 -14.80 -3.98 15.98
N ARG A 8 -13.53 -3.67 15.86
CA ARG A 8 -12.49 -4.19 16.76
C ARG A 8 -12.72 -5.66 17.23
N HIS A 9 -13.71 -6.34 16.64
CA HIS A 9 -14.06 -7.72 16.98
C HIS A 9 -13.14 -8.67 16.23
N ARG A 10 -12.33 -9.39 16.97
CA ARG A 10 -11.49 -10.45 16.45
C ARG A 10 -12.35 -11.45 15.69
N ILE A 11 -12.03 -11.70 14.41
CA ILE A 11 -12.66 -12.79 13.63
C ILE A 11 -12.36 -14.13 14.30
N ASN A 12 -11.16 -14.27 14.82
CA ASN A 12 -10.77 -15.45 15.57
C ASN A 12 -10.97 -15.17 17.07
N LYS A 13 -11.80 -16.01 17.71
CA LYS A 13 -12.06 -15.92 19.15
C LYS A 13 -10.92 -16.45 20.00
N SER A 14 -9.88 -17.04 19.38
CA SER A 14 -8.70 -17.50 20.12
C SER A 14 -7.93 -16.30 20.68
N PRO A 15 -7.62 -16.28 21.97
CA PRO A 15 -6.85 -15.20 22.58
C PRO A 15 -5.41 -15.12 22.07
N TYR A 16 -4.90 -16.18 21.43
CA TYR A 16 -3.54 -16.29 20.92
C TYR A 16 -3.39 -15.90 19.45
N ILE A 17 -4.45 -15.45 18.79
CA ILE A 17 -4.43 -15.05 17.39
C ILE A 17 -4.77 -13.57 17.27
N PHE A 18 -3.80 -12.79 16.76
CA PHE A 18 -3.93 -11.36 16.50
C PHE A 18 -4.09 -11.12 14.99
N GLN A 19 -4.93 -10.13 14.65
CA GLN A 19 -5.18 -9.75 13.27
C GLN A 19 -4.53 -8.41 12.95
N THR A 20 -4.11 -8.22 11.69
CA THR A 20 -3.40 -7.01 11.27
C THR A 20 -4.28 -5.78 11.07
N TYR A 21 -5.62 -5.90 11.13
CA TYR A 21 -6.60 -4.86 10.79
C TYR A 21 -6.52 -4.32 9.35
N GLY A 22 -5.40 -4.48 8.66
CA GLY A 22 -5.27 -4.35 7.22
C GLY A 22 -5.42 -5.71 6.53
N TYR A 23 -5.26 -5.76 5.19
CA TYR A 23 -5.37 -7.03 4.48
C TYR A 23 -4.27 -8.02 4.87
N ALA A 24 -3.02 -7.55 4.92
CA ALA A 24 -1.84 -8.34 5.25
C ALA A 24 -0.69 -7.44 5.72
N ILE A 25 0.44 -8.05 6.15
CA ILE A 25 1.62 -7.31 6.61
C ILE A 25 2.24 -6.44 5.51
N GLU A 26 2.13 -6.84 4.26
CA GLU A 26 2.62 -6.07 3.11
C GLU A 26 1.96 -4.68 3.03
N ASN A 27 0.69 -4.55 3.44
CA ASN A 27 0.02 -3.25 3.49
C ASN A 27 0.68 -2.31 4.51
N PHE A 28 1.20 -2.85 5.62
CA PHE A 28 1.96 -2.07 6.59
C PHE A 28 3.29 -1.61 6.01
N HIS A 29 4.04 -2.52 5.36
CA HIS A 29 5.28 -2.15 4.68
C HIS A 29 5.07 -1.06 3.61
N CYS A 30 3.89 -1.03 2.99
CA CYS A 30 3.49 -0.07 1.98
C CYS A 30 2.86 1.22 2.55
N PHE A 31 3.01 1.50 3.84
CA PHE A 31 2.45 2.70 4.48
C PHE A 31 3.03 3.97 3.85
N ALA A 32 2.16 4.79 3.28
CA ALA A 32 2.51 5.91 2.41
C ALA A 32 3.51 6.90 3.02
N ASP A 33 3.30 7.29 4.30
CA ASP A 33 4.11 8.28 4.98
C ASP A 33 5.56 7.82 5.22
N SER A 34 5.81 6.52 5.16
CA SER A 34 7.14 5.93 5.37
C SER A 34 7.91 5.60 4.10
N LEU A 35 7.30 5.75 2.91
CA LEU A 35 7.94 5.35 1.65
C LEU A 35 9.12 6.24 1.25
N HIS A 36 9.10 7.51 1.66
CA HIS A 36 10.26 8.39 1.44
C HIS A 36 11.50 7.85 2.16
N GLU A 37 11.35 7.43 3.41
CA GLU A 37 12.43 6.84 4.19
C GLU A 37 12.98 5.56 3.52
N VAL A 38 12.12 4.74 2.92
CA VAL A 38 12.56 3.59 2.10
C VAL A 38 13.45 4.03 0.94
N CYS A 39 13.13 5.14 0.27
CA CYS A 39 13.97 5.70 -0.80
C CYS A 39 15.32 6.18 -0.25
N VAL A 40 15.32 6.92 0.86
CA VAL A 40 16.54 7.40 1.51
C VAL A 40 17.47 6.24 1.87
N GLN A 41 16.94 5.22 2.52
CA GLN A 41 17.71 4.04 2.92
C GLN A 41 18.22 3.21 1.73
N ALA A 42 17.47 3.18 0.62
CA ALA A 42 17.86 2.43 -0.58
C ALA A 42 18.86 3.16 -1.47
N THR A 43 18.98 4.49 -1.35
CA THR A 43 19.72 5.33 -2.32
C THR A 43 20.71 6.29 -1.68
N LEU A 44 20.69 6.45 -0.36
CA LEU A 44 21.46 7.46 0.37
C LEU A 44 21.27 8.89 -0.18
N ASN A 45 20.05 9.19 -0.63
CA ASN A 45 19.67 10.50 -1.15
C ASN A 45 18.28 10.86 -0.59
N ASP A 46 18.18 11.99 0.09
CA ASP A 46 16.99 12.46 0.82
C ASP A 46 16.09 13.40 0.00
N ARG A 47 16.38 13.57 -1.29
CA ARG A 47 15.58 14.44 -2.14
C ARG A 47 14.16 13.91 -2.34
N HIS A 48 13.19 14.78 -2.16
CA HIS A 48 11.78 14.49 -2.45
C HIS A 48 11.49 14.61 -3.95
N ILE A 49 11.11 13.51 -4.59
CA ILE A 49 10.73 13.46 -6.01
C ILE A 49 9.22 13.31 -6.18
N LEU A 50 8.56 12.54 -5.29
CA LEU A 50 7.15 12.24 -5.36
C LEU A 50 6.52 12.33 -3.97
N ASP A 51 5.34 12.95 -3.89
CA ASP A 51 4.48 12.91 -2.70
C ASP A 51 3.74 11.56 -2.68
N PHE A 52 4.31 10.57 -1.96
CA PHE A 52 3.73 9.24 -1.84
C PHE A 52 2.37 9.24 -1.13
N PRO A 53 2.16 9.98 -0.03
CA PRO A 53 0.85 10.12 0.60
C PRO A 53 -0.22 10.63 -0.36
N ALA A 54 0.03 11.73 -1.07
CA ALA A 54 -0.92 12.27 -2.05
C ALA A 54 -1.19 11.30 -3.20
N PHE A 55 -0.15 10.59 -3.69
CA PHE A 55 -0.29 9.62 -4.76
C PHE A 55 -1.15 8.41 -4.33
N LEU A 56 -0.86 7.79 -3.18
CA LEU A 56 -1.60 6.62 -2.70
C LEU A 56 -3.01 6.97 -2.22
N LYS A 57 -3.22 8.18 -1.70
CA LYS A 57 -4.56 8.72 -1.45
C LYS A 57 -5.37 8.78 -2.75
N ARG A 58 -4.82 9.36 -3.83
CA ARG A 58 -5.51 9.45 -5.13
C ARG A 58 -5.76 8.06 -5.72
N TYR A 59 -4.79 7.14 -5.64
CA TYR A 59 -4.96 5.74 -6.02
C TYR A 59 -6.15 5.11 -5.29
N SER A 60 -6.22 5.28 -3.97
CA SER A 60 -7.29 4.75 -3.13
C SER A 60 -8.66 5.28 -3.52
N GLN A 61 -8.77 6.59 -3.74
CA GLN A 61 -10.02 7.23 -4.17
C GLN A 61 -10.54 6.66 -5.50
N ILE A 62 -9.64 6.38 -6.44
CA ILE A 62 -10.01 5.78 -7.73
C ILE A 62 -10.44 4.32 -7.54
N ALA A 63 -9.72 3.55 -6.73
CA ALA A 63 -10.00 2.13 -6.52
C ALA A 63 -11.26 1.88 -5.67
N TYR A 64 -11.61 2.80 -4.77
CA TYR A 64 -12.65 2.62 -3.74
C TYR A 64 -14.01 2.17 -4.28
N PRO A 65 -14.62 2.82 -5.29
CA PRO A 65 -15.93 2.40 -5.77
C PRO A 65 -15.95 0.95 -6.25
N LEU A 66 -14.90 0.55 -7.01
CA LEU A 66 -14.80 -0.81 -7.53
C LEU A 66 -14.47 -1.83 -6.43
N PHE A 67 -13.71 -1.41 -5.42
CA PHE A 67 -13.43 -2.19 -4.22
C PHE A 67 -14.71 -2.53 -3.46
N LEU A 68 -15.67 -1.60 -3.32
CA LEU A 68 -16.96 -1.86 -2.69
C LEU A 68 -17.73 -2.98 -3.40
N TRP A 69 -17.74 -2.99 -4.74
CA TRP A 69 -18.37 -4.06 -5.51
C TRP A 69 -17.70 -5.42 -5.28
N ASN A 70 -16.37 -5.47 -5.24
CA ASN A 70 -15.65 -6.71 -4.95
C ASN A 70 -15.98 -7.23 -3.54
N VAL A 71 -15.99 -6.35 -2.53
CA VAL A 71 -16.37 -6.70 -1.15
C VAL A 71 -17.83 -7.14 -1.08
N TRP A 72 -18.72 -6.48 -1.81
CA TRP A 72 -20.14 -6.84 -1.84
C TRP A 72 -20.35 -8.27 -2.34
N PHE A 73 -19.81 -8.62 -3.50
CA PHE A 73 -19.91 -9.98 -4.03
C PHE A 73 -19.29 -11.02 -3.09
N TYR A 74 -18.14 -10.69 -2.54
CA TYR A 74 -17.49 -11.57 -1.58
C TYR A 74 -18.36 -11.84 -0.34
N ARG A 75 -19.05 -10.82 0.22
CA ARG A 75 -19.99 -10.97 1.34
C ARG A 75 -21.23 -11.81 0.98
N GLN A 76 -21.60 -11.83 -0.31
CA GLN A 76 -22.69 -12.68 -0.81
C GLN A 76 -22.23 -14.12 -1.10
N HIS A 77 -20.99 -14.47 -0.78
CA HIS A 77 -20.35 -15.75 -1.16
C HIS A 77 -20.28 -15.98 -2.70
N ASP A 78 -20.43 -14.93 -3.48
CA ASP A 78 -20.27 -14.93 -4.92
C ASP A 78 -18.83 -14.49 -5.29
N THR A 79 -17.93 -15.46 -5.36
CA THR A 79 -16.53 -15.22 -5.72
C THR A 79 -16.28 -15.33 -7.23
N HIS A 80 -17.32 -15.58 -8.04
CA HIS A 80 -17.22 -15.82 -9.48
C HIS A 80 -17.61 -14.60 -10.31
N THR A 81 -18.62 -13.85 -9.88
CA THR A 81 -19.17 -12.71 -10.65
C THR A 81 -18.17 -11.58 -10.82
N PHE A 82 -17.42 -11.25 -9.77
CA PHE A 82 -16.35 -10.27 -9.80
C PHE A 82 -15.21 -10.70 -8.86
N PRO A 83 -14.39 -11.66 -9.30
CA PRO A 83 -13.33 -12.23 -8.49
C PRO A 83 -12.21 -11.21 -8.18
N MET A 84 -11.43 -11.48 -7.14
CA MET A 84 -10.28 -10.66 -6.73
C MET A 84 -9.27 -10.46 -7.88
N TYR A 85 -9.11 -11.45 -8.76
CA TYR A 85 -8.22 -11.34 -9.91
C TYR A 85 -8.67 -10.23 -10.87
N ASP A 86 -9.96 -10.16 -11.19
CA ASP A 86 -10.52 -9.14 -12.09
C ASP A 86 -10.44 -7.75 -11.46
N PHE A 87 -10.71 -7.65 -10.15
CA PHE A 87 -10.50 -6.41 -9.41
C PHE A 87 -9.03 -5.96 -9.48
N ASN A 88 -8.09 -6.84 -9.16
CA ASN A 88 -6.66 -6.54 -9.20
C ASN A 88 -6.19 -6.12 -10.61
N ALA A 89 -6.72 -6.73 -11.65
CA ALA A 89 -6.42 -6.35 -13.04
C ALA A 89 -6.85 -4.91 -13.36
N CYS A 90 -7.97 -4.44 -12.77
CA CYS A 90 -8.48 -3.08 -12.97
C CYS A 90 -7.68 -2.02 -12.21
N VAL A 91 -7.10 -2.36 -11.04
CA VAL A 91 -6.46 -1.39 -10.15
C VAL A 91 -4.93 -1.45 -10.15
N ARG A 92 -4.31 -2.24 -11.03
CA ARG A 92 -2.86 -2.25 -11.19
C ARG A 92 -2.38 -1.01 -11.93
N LEU A 93 -1.20 -0.49 -11.55
CA LEU A 93 -0.56 0.60 -12.27
C LEU A 93 0.24 0.08 -13.47
N GLN A 94 0.23 0.85 -14.54
CA GLN A 94 1.16 0.71 -15.66
C GLN A 94 2.53 1.30 -15.27
N GLU A 95 3.45 1.44 -16.23
CA GLU A 95 4.73 2.09 -16.01
C GLU A 95 4.56 3.56 -15.60
N ILE A 96 5.36 3.99 -14.63
CA ILE A 96 5.33 5.35 -14.09
C ILE A 96 6.36 6.22 -14.81
N ASN A 97 5.89 7.29 -15.41
CA ASN A 97 6.72 8.38 -15.88
C ASN A 97 6.78 9.49 -14.82
N LEU A 98 7.93 9.68 -14.18
CA LEU A 98 8.09 10.67 -13.09
C LEU A 98 7.92 12.13 -13.52
N ARG A 99 7.93 12.45 -14.83
CA ARG A 99 7.57 13.79 -15.31
C ARG A 99 6.07 14.05 -15.23
N HIS A 100 5.26 12.98 -15.30
CA HIS A 100 3.80 13.01 -15.24
C HIS A 100 3.29 11.80 -14.43
N PRO A 101 3.60 11.72 -13.12
CA PRO A 101 3.38 10.52 -12.33
C PRO A 101 1.90 10.13 -12.21
N TYR A 102 1.01 11.12 -12.22
CA TYR A 102 -0.44 10.89 -12.09
C TYR A 102 -1.10 10.36 -13.37
N ARG A 103 -0.43 10.38 -14.52
CA ARG A 103 -1.00 9.83 -15.77
C ARG A 103 -1.37 8.35 -15.66
N SER A 104 -0.58 7.56 -14.95
CA SER A 104 -0.90 6.15 -14.70
C SER A 104 -2.18 5.98 -13.87
N LEU A 105 -2.47 6.92 -12.95
CA LEU A 105 -3.72 6.95 -12.20
C LEU A 105 -4.91 7.34 -13.08
N ASP A 106 -4.72 8.27 -14.03
CA ASP A 106 -5.77 8.65 -14.99
C ASP A 106 -6.13 7.49 -15.93
N GLU A 107 -5.13 6.68 -16.33
CA GLU A 107 -5.33 5.45 -17.12
C GLU A 107 -6.05 4.38 -16.29
N MET A 108 -5.64 4.18 -15.05
CA MET A 108 -6.33 3.28 -14.11
C MET A 108 -7.79 3.73 -13.89
N GLN A 109 -8.03 5.03 -13.73
CA GLN A 109 -9.38 5.58 -13.54
C GLN A 109 -10.31 5.24 -14.70
N LYS A 110 -9.84 5.30 -15.95
CA LYS A 110 -10.63 4.90 -17.13
C LYS A 110 -11.03 3.43 -17.05
N THR A 111 -10.09 2.55 -16.69
CA THR A 111 -10.35 1.11 -16.55
C THR A 111 -11.34 0.83 -15.43
N VAL A 112 -11.14 1.45 -14.28
CA VAL A 112 -12.05 1.33 -13.12
C VAL A 112 -13.45 1.85 -13.47
N SER A 113 -13.56 3.02 -14.11
CA SER A 113 -14.85 3.60 -14.48
C SER A 113 -15.61 2.75 -15.49
N ALA A 114 -14.91 2.19 -16.48
CA ALA A 114 -15.52 1.28 -17.45
C ALA A 114 -16.07 0.00 -16.78
N LYS A 115 -15.28 -0.61 -15.88
CA LYS A 115 -15.72 -1.80 -15.14
C LYS A 115 -16.84 -1.49 -14.16
N LEU A 116 -16.81 -0.35 -13.51
CA LEU A 116 -17.88 0.10 -12.62
C LEU A 116 -19.20 0.27 -13.38
N SER A 117 -19.18 0.92 -14.54
CA SER A 117 -20.35 1.10 -15.40
C SER A 117 -20.92 -0.25 -15.87
N GLU A 118 -20.06 -1.20 -16.22
CA GLU A 118 -20.47 -2.58 -16.57
C GLU A 118 -21.20 -3.26 -15.40
N LEU A 119 -20.64 -3.21 -14.20
CA LEU A 119 -21.24 -3.83 -13.02
C LEU A 119 -22.58 -3.18 -12.63
N GLN A 120 -22.65 -1.85 -12.68
CA GLN A 120 -23.88 -1.12 -12.40
C GLN A 120 -25.00 -1.42 -13.41
N ALA A 121 -24.65 -1.50 -14.69
CA ALA A 121 -25.60 -1.88 -15.75
C ALA A 121 -26.10 -3.32 -15.61
N ARG A 122 -25.21 -4.24 -15.25
CA ARG A 122 -25.53 -5.68 -15.09
C ARG A 122 -26.31 -5.96 -13.80
N PHE A 123 -26.06 -5.19 -12.73
CA PHE A 123 -26.60 -5.44 -11.41
C PHE A 123 -27.23 -4.17 -10.78
N PRO A 124 -28.19 -3.50 -11.44
CA PRO A 124 -28.75 -2.22 -10.97
C PRO A 124 -29.37 -2.32 -9.58
N ARG A 125 -29.94 -3.48 -9.23
CA ARG A 125 -30.55 -3.77 -7.92
C ARG A 125 -29.57 -3.77 -6.74
N TYR A 126 -28.26 -3.81 -7.00
CA TYR A 126 -27.24 -3.84 -5.96
C TYR A 126 -26.61 -2.47 -5.68
N ILE A 127 -26.88 -1.45 -6.50
CA ILE A 127 -26.26 -0.12 -6.38
C ILE A 127 -26.44 0.42 -4.96
N ASP A 128 -27.70 0.58 -4.51
CA ASP A 128 -28.01 1.12 -3.18
C ASP A 128 -27.39 0.28 -2.04
N ARG A 129 -27.29 -1.05 -2.25
CA ARG A 129 -26.69 -1.96 -1.26
C ARG A 129 -25.16 -1.78 -1.16
N VAL A 130 -24.50 -1.55 -2.29
CA VAL A 130 -23.07 -1.28 -2.34
C VAL A 130 -22.76 0.09 -1.74
N GLU A 131 -23.61 1.10 -1.95
CA GLU A 131 -23.48 2.42 -1.32
C GLU A 131 -23.67 2.34 0.21
N GLN A 132 -24.66 1.59 0.67
CA GLN A 132 -24.85 1.32 2.10
C GLN A 132 -23.65 0.62 2.72
N LEU A 133 -23.06 -0.36 2.00
CA LEU A 133 -21.82 -1.01 2.40
C LEU A 133 -20.67 0.01 2.53
N GLY A 134 -20.56 0.95 1.60
CA GLY A 134 -19.57 2.03 1.67
C GLY A 134 -19.71 2.84 2.97
N THR A 135 -20.93 3.27 3.28
CA THR A 135 -21.22 4.00 4.52
C THR A 135 -20.88 3.16 5.78
N GLU A 136 -21.15 1.85 5.76
CA GLU A 136 -20.77 0.93 6.84
C GLU A 136 -19.25 0.88 7.02
N LEU A 137 -18.50 0.70 5.91
CA LEU A 137 -17.05 0.57 5.95
C LEU A 137 -16.37 1.86 6.37
N GLU A 138 -16.88 3.01 5.95
CA GLU A 138 -16.35 4.32 6.38
C GLU A 138 -16.48 4.54 7.89
N ARG A 139 -17.58 4.11 8.50
CA ARG A 139 -17.76 4.14 9.96
C ARG A 139 -16.75 3.23 10.69
N LEU A 140 -16.26 2.20 10.02
CA LEU A 140 -15.24 1.29 10.53
C LEU A 140 -13.80 1.76 10.23
N GLY A 141 -13.64 2.95 9.62
CA GLY A 141 -12.34 3.56 9.33
C GLY A 141 -11.75 3.21 7.96
N LEU A 142 -12.45 2.41 7.12
CA LEU A 142 -12.07 2.24 5.71
C LEU A 142 -12.75 3.32 4.89
N THR A 143 -11.94 4.24 4.38
CA THR A 143 -12.41 5.41 3.62
C THR A 143 -11.86 5.38 2.19
N PRO A 144 -12.38 6.22 1.29
CA PRO A 144 -11.77 6.40 -0.03
C PRO A 144 -10.27 6.72 0.02
N ASP A 145 -9.80 7.41 1.05
CA ASP A 145 -8.43 7.90 1.15
C ASP A 145 -7.40 6.82 1.56
N ASN A 146 -7.85 5.75 2.22
CA ASN A 146 -6.98 4.71 2.79
C ASN A 146 -7.25 3.30 2.25
N THR A 147 -8.05 3.16 1.20
CA THR A 147 -8.47 1.87 0.62
C THR A 147 -7.30 0.96 0.28
N TYR A 148 -6.13 1.51 -0.12
CA TYR A 148 -4.93 0.72 -0.44
C TYR A 148 -4.46 -0.17 0.72
N LEU A 149 -4.76 0.18 1.98
CA LEU A 149 -4.41 -0.61 3.16
C LEU A 149 -5.25 -1.89 3.27
N TYR A 150 -6.34 -2.00 2.52
CA TYR A 150 -7.30 -3.10 2.58
C TYR A 150 -7.38 -3.93 1.29
N ILE A 151 -6.69 -3.51 0.24
CA ILE A 151 -6.49 -4.29 -0.99
C ILE A 151 -5.42 -5.36 -0.72
N GLN A 152 -5.46 -6.46 -1.45
CA GLN A 152 -4.52 -7.57 -1.33
C GLN A 152 -3.05 -7.10 -1.25
N GLY A 153 -2.36 -7.43 -0.15
CA GLY A 153 -1.09 -6.82 0.22
C GLY A 153 0.01 -6.98 -0.82
N HIS A 154 0.24 -8.19 -1.34
CA HIS A 154 1.25 -8.38 -2.38
C HIS A 154 0.87 -7.68 -3.69
N HIS A 155 -0.42 -7.54 -4.03
CA HIS A 155 -0.82 -6.74 -5.18
C HIS A 155 -0.44 -5.26 -4.99
N ILE A 156 -0.74 -4.69 -3.81
CA ILE A 156 -0.33 -3.30 -3.49
C ILE A 156 1.18 -3.16 -3.54
N MET A 157 1.92 -4.09 -2.96
CA MET A 157 3.38 -4.06 -2.95
C MET A 157 3.96 -4.11 -4.37
N ASP A 158 3.58 -5.11 -5.17
CA ASP A 158 4.24 -5.41 -6.44
C ASP A 158 3.68 -4.61 -7.63
N CYS A 159 2.37 -4.38 -7.65
CA CYS A 159 1.69 -3.75 -8.78
C CYS A 159 1.39 -2.25 -8.58
N VAL A 160 1.65 -1.71 -7.37
CA VAL A 160 1.44 -0.29 -7.07
C VAL A 160 2.70 0.33 -6.48
N VAL A 161 3.10 -0.06 -5.26
CA VAL A 161 4.16 0.64 -4.53
C VAL A 161 5.54 0.45 -5.17
N LEU A 162 5.94 -0.75 -5.55
CA LEU A 162 7.21 -0.96 -6.26
C LEU A 162 7.22 -0.29 -7.64
N LYS A 163 6.08 -0.15 -8.30
CA LYS A 163 5.95 0.57 -9.58
C LYS A 163 6.28 2.05 -9.46
N ILE A 164 6.09 2.67 -8.31
CA ILE A 164 6.46 4.07 -8.05
C ILE A 164 7.84 4.19 -7.37
N LEU A 165 8.20 3.30 -6.47
CA LEU A 165 9.48 3.37 -5.75
C LEU A 165 10.69 3.12 -6.65
N ILE A 166 10.63 2.11 -7.53
CA ILE A 166 11.78 1.75 -8.37
C ILE A 166 12.19 2.92 -9.29
N PRO A 167 11.28 3.57 -10.05
CA PRO A 167 11.65 4.74 -10.84
C PRO A 167 12.19 5.90 -9.99
N VAL A 168 11.60 6.20 -8.83
CA VAL A 168 12.05 7.24 -7.90
C VAL A 168 13.49 6.93 -7.44
N CYS A 169 13.74 5.74 -6.93
CA CYS A 169 15.07 5.33 -6.49
C CYS A 169 16.10 5.33 -7.63
N THR A 170 15.68 5.00 -8.87
CA THR A 170 16.56 5.07 -10.04
C THR A 170 17.03 6.50 -10.32
N VAL A 171 16.13 7.48 -10.20
CA VAL A 171 16.50 8.90 -10.38
C VAL A 171 17.41 9.35 -9.24
N LEU A 172 17.06 9.03 -7.98
CA LEU A 172 17.84 9.41 -6.80
C LEU A 172 19.28 8.86 -6.86
N ARG A 173 19.45 7.61 -7.32
CA ARG A 173 20.77 7.00 -7.51
C ARG A 173 21.60 7.74 -8.56
N ARG A 174 21.02 8.02 -9.72
CA ARG A 174 21.70 8.77 -10.79
C ARG A 174 22.14 10.16 -10.34
N GLU A 175 21.31 10.84 -9.57
CA GLU A 175 21.66 12.15 -9.00
C GLU A 175 22.83 12.04 -8.02
N ARG A 176 22.86 11.02 -7.17
CA ARG A 176 23.97 10.78 -6.24
C ARG A 176 25.26 10.43 -6.98
N GLU A 177 25.20 9.60 -8.00
CA GLU A 177 26.35 9.29 -8.88
C GLU A 177 26.91 10.56 -9.58
N GLN A 178 26.01 11.44 -10.06
CA GLN A 178 26.40 12.72 -10.65
C GLN A 178 27.04 13.66 -9.62
N GLU A 179 26.54 13.67 -8.40
CA GLU A 179 27.11 14.45 -7.30
C GLU A 179 28.52 13.97 -6.95
N ILE A 180 28.72 12.65 -6.79
CA ILE A 180 30.05 12.04 -6.58
C ILE A 180 31.01 12.45 -7.70
N LYS A 181 30.55 12.36 -8.96
CA LYS A 181 31.36 12.78 -10.12
C LYS A 181 31.75 14.26 -10.07
N ARG A 182 30.84 15.12 -9.64
CA ARG A 182 31.06 16.57 -9.53
C ARG A 182 32.04 16.94 -8.44
N LEU A 183 32.02 16.22 -7.33
CA LEU A 183 32.81 16.51 -6.14
C LEU A 183 34.20 15.88 -6.17
N ALA A 184 34.44 14.87 -7.02
CA ALA A 184 35.73 14.20 -7.13
C ALA A 184 36.76 15.12 -7.76
N GLU A 185 37.93 15.26 -7.12
CA GLU A 185 39.04 16.07 -7.58
C GLU A 185 39.83 15.39 -8.70
N HIS A 186 39.87 14.06 -8.71
CA HIS A 186 40.56 13.26 -9.71
C HIS A 186 39.87 11.90 -9.95
N ASN A 187 40.25 11.23 -11.06
CA ASN A 187 39.59 10.01 -11.53
C ASN A 187 39.67 8.82 -10.54
N GLU A 188 40.75 8.71 -9.78
CA GLU A 188 40.89 7.63 -8.80
C GLU A 188 39.93 7.81 -7.61
N GLN A 189 39.84 9.04 -7.10
CA GLN A 189 38.85 9.38 -6.05
C GLN A 189 37.42 9.07 -6.54
N PHE A 190 37.08 9.53 -7.76
CA PHE A 190 35.76 9.26 -8.34
C PHE A 190 35.45 7.77 -8.39
N ARG A 191 36.36 6.92 -8.86
CA ARG A 191 36.17 5.47 -8.94
C ARG A 191 35.99 4.85 -7.58
N ASN A 192 36.79 5.24 -6.59
CA ASN A 192 36.72 4.70 -5.25
C ASN A 192 35.41 5.08 -4.55
N GLU A 193 34.97 6.34 -4.63
CA GLU A 193 33.71 6.81 -4.05
C GLU A 193 32.50 6.20 -4.76
N LEU A 194 32.53 6.09 -6.09
CA LEU A 194 31.46 5.45 -6.84
C LEU A 194 31.32 3.96 -6.47
N THR A 195 32.44 3.22 -6.42
CA THR A 195 32.43 1.81 -6.02
C THR A 195 31.92 1.64 -4.56
N GLY A 196 32.34 2.53 -3.66
CA GLY A 196 31.83 2.56 -2.28
C GLY A 196 30.32 2.78 -2.23
N TYR A 197 29.81 3.73 -3.00
CA TYR A 197 28.39 4.01 -3.12
C TYR A 197 27.60 2.83 -3.71
N GLU A 198 28.07 2.27 -4.83
CA GLU A 198 27.42 1.11 -5.46
C GLU A 198 27.32 -0.10 -4.51
N ASN A 199 28.40 -0.36 -3.75
CA ASN A 199 28.42 -1.43 -2.75
C ASN A 199 27.49 -1.17 -1.55
N SER A 200 27.14 0.07 -1.27
CA SER A 200 26.22 0.46 -0.19
C SER A 200 24.73 0.40 -0.60
N GLN A 201 24.45 0.30 -1.90
CA GLN A 201 23.08 0.28 -2.41
C GLN A 201 22.35 -1.00 -1.98
N VAL A 202 21.10 -0.85 -1.56
CA VAL A 202 20.23 -1.97 -1.22
C VAL A 202 19.10 -2.08 -2.26
N ASN A 203 18.70 -3.29 -2.58
CA ASN A 203 17.56 -3.53 -3.45
C ASN A 203 16.28 -2.91 -2.85
N VAL A 204 15.56 -2.14 -3.66
CA VAL A 204 14.36 -1.38 -3.23
C VAL A 204 13.28 -2.31 -2.66
N SER A 205 13.04 -3.48 -3.27
CA SER A 205 12.06 -4.44 -2.77
C SER A 205 12.47 -5.03 -1.42
N VAL A 206 13.77 -5.26 -1.21
CA VAL A 206 14.31 -5.73 0.09
C VAL A 206 14.14 -4.65 1.15
N MET A 207 14.43 -3.39 0.79
CA MET A 207 14.28 -2.27 1.73
C MET A 207 12.81 -2.03 2.09
N LEU A 208 11.90 -2.09 1.11
CA LEU A 208 10.46 -2.00 1.36
C LEU A 208 9.97 -3.07 2.34
N LYS A 209 10.40 -4.33 2.19
CA LYS A 209 10.06 -5.42 3.10
C LYS A 209 10.65 -5.26 4.52
N LYS A 210 11.67 -4.43 4.67
CA LYS A 210 12.27 -4.07 5.96
C LYS A 210 11.70 -2.76 6.53
N ASN A 211 10.82 -2.09 5.78
CA ASN A 211 10.20 -0.85 6.24
C ASN A 211 9.49 -1.07 7.57
N SER A 212 9.84 -0.29 8.57
CA SER A 212 9.23 -0.29 9.91
C SER A 212 8.54 1.03 10.26
N GLY A 213 8.46 1.96 9.31
CA GLY A 213 7.85 3.28 9.50
C GLY A 213 6.33 3.24 9.73
N TYR A 214 5.69 2.09 9.49
CA TYR A 214 4.28 1.84 9.78
C TYR A 214 3.92 1.84 11.28
N LYS A 215 4.91 1.95 12.17
CA LYS A 215 4.65 1.99 13.62
C LYS A 215 3.73 3.14 14.04
N ASN A 216 3.66 4.20 13.24
CA ASN A 216 2.74 5.32 13.44
C ASN A 216 1.36 5.12 12.80
N LEU A 217 1.16 4.06 12.01
CA LEU A 217 -0.11 3.74 11.42
C LEU A 217 -1.11 3.29 12.50
N TYR A 218 -2.31 3.86 12.51
CA TYR A 218 -3.35 3.54 13.51
C TYR A 218 -3.72 2.05 13.53
N LEU A 219 -3.70 1.35 12.38
CA LEU A 219 -3.94 -0.10 12.32
C LEU A 219 -2.86 -0.91 13.09
N TYR A 220 -1.61 -0.42 13.07
CA TYR A 220 -0.55 -1.02 13.88
C TYR A 220 -0.73 -0.72 15.37
N GLN A 221 -1.19 0.48 15.72
CA GLN A 221 -1.45 0.82 17.12
C GLN A 221 -2.56 -0.06 17.69
N TRP A 222 -3.63 -0.32 16.96
CA TRP A 222 -4.67 -1.25 17.38
C TRP A 222 -4.15 -2.67 17.59
N LEU A 223 -3.33 -3.18 16.66
CA LEU A 223 -2.68 -4.49 16.83
C LEU A 223 -1.79 -4.52 18.08
N LYS A 224 -1.04 -3.45 18.33
CA LYS A 224 -0.21 -3.32 19.52
C LYS A 224 -1.04 -3.30 20.81
N GLU A 225 -2.12 -2.55 20.84
CA GLU A 225 -3.07 -2.50 21.96
C GLU A 225 -3.61 -3.91 22.27
N ASP A 226 -4.07 -4.66 21.26
CA ASP A 226 -4.56 -6.02 21.44
C ASP A 226 -3.51 -6.96 22.05
N ILE A 227 -2.25 -6.83 21.62
CA ILE A 227 -1.14 -7.64 22.15
C ILE A 227 -0.86 -7.26 23.61
N MET A 228 -0.82 -5.97 23.94
CA MET A 228 -0.57 -5.50 25.29
C MET A 228 -1.67 -5.94 26.26
N GLU A 229 -2.94 -5.78 25.89
CA GLU A 229 -4.07 -6.27 26.69
C GLU A 229 -3.99 -7.79 26.94
N PHE A 230 -3.56 -8.56 25.95
CA PHE A 230 -3.36 -10.01 26.14
C PHE A 230 -2.27 -10.29 27.15
N LEU A 231 -1.11 -9.65 27.07
CA LEU A 231 0.00 -9.84 27.98
C LEU A 231 -0.39 -9.49 29.43
N GLU A 232 -1.09 -8.40 29.64
CA GLU A 232 -1.58 -7.98 30.96
C GLU A 232 -2.53 -9.03 31.58
N ARG A 233 -3.43 -9.61 30.79
CA ARG A 233 -4.33 -10.68 31.27
C ARG A 233 -3.57 -11.95 31.64
N GLU A 234 -2.58 -12.34 30.84
CA GLU A 234 -1.73 -13.51 31.14
C GLU A 234 -0.90 -13.32 32.42
N GLU A 235 -0.37 -12.10 32.65
CA GLU A 235 0.35 -11.80 33.88
C GLU A 235 -0.55 -11.84 35.13
N GLN A 236 -1.80 -11.34 35.02
CA GLN A 236 -2.78 -11.39 36.11
C GLN A 236 -3.23 -12.83 36.42
N SER A 237 -3.30 -13.70 35.40
CA SER A 237 -3.70 -15.10 35.56
C SER A 237 -2.61 -15.98 36.22
N ARG A 238 -1.34 -15.50 36.23
CA ARG A 238 -0.20 -16.19 36.83
C ARG A 238 0.09 -15.78 38.29
N ARG A 239 -0.58 -14.72 38.75
CA ARG A 239 -0.55 -14.24 40.15
C ARG A 239 -1.69 -14.86 40.96
#